data_c8087f4144141f306fb5ca72737ec3e1
#
_entry.id   c8087f4144141f306fb5ca72737ec3e1
#
_cell.length_a   1.000
_cell.length_b   1.000
_cell.length_c   1.000
_cell.angle_alpha   90.00
_cell.angle_beta   90.00
_cell.angle_gamma   90.00
#
_symmetry.space_group_name_H-M   'P 1'
#
loop_
_entity.id
_entity.type
_entity.pdbx_description
1 polymer ?
#
loop_
_entity_poly.entity_id
_entity_poly.type
_entity_poly.pdbx_seq_one_letter_code
_entity_poly.pdbx_strand_id
1 'polypeptide(L)'
;MKIIARLFSLRFFSRKFEETQMIMNLTIDKQEKYALVSIKESKLTSVVAPDLKAEIVMLNHDGFKNMIFDLNEVQYCDSSGLSAILVAYRACRDNNGAFVLAGVQDHVRKLISISQLDGMLVQVPTVSEAIDLIFMDEVEKQLHKE
;
A
#
# COMPACT_ATOMS: atom_id res chain seq x y z
N MET A 1 12.17 -3.61 -10.77
CA MET A 1 11.37 -3.15 -10.98
C MET A 1 10.61 -2.34 -10.23
N LYS A 2 10.89 -1.39 -9.85
CA LYS A 2 10.34 -0.44 -9.09
C LYS A 2 9.62 0.55 -9.84
N ILE A 3 9.79 1.77 -9.47
CA ILE A 3 9.09 2.88 -10.02
C ILE A 3 9.28 3.07 -11.49
N ILE A 4 10.35 2.53 -12.04
CA ILE A 4 10.60 2.67 -13.45
C ILE A 4 9.52 2.06 -14.30
N ALA A 5 9.07 0.88 -13.94
CA ALA A 5 8.04 0.23 -14.71
C ALA A 5 6.75 1.02 -14.65
N ARG A 6 6.47 1.61 -13.51
CA ARG A 6 5.28 2.37 -13.36
C ARG A 6 5.34 3.65 -14.18
N LEU A 7 6.46 4.35 -14.16
CA LEU A 7 6.59 5.55 -14.93
C LEU A 7 6.50 5.28 -16.40
N PHE A 8 7.06 4.18 -16.84
CA PHE A 8 7.00 3.83 -18.23
C PHE A 8 5.57 3.54 -18.64
N SER A 9 4.85 2.85 -17.82
CA SER A 9 3.46 2.56 -18.06
C SER A 9 2.62 3.82 -18.17
N LEU A 10 2.84 4.76 -17.27
CA LEU A 10 2.11 6.00 -17.31
C LEU A 10 2.41 6.80 -18.55
N ARG A 11 3.67 6.87 -18.95
CA ARG A 11 4.04 7.62 -20.09
C ARG A 11 3.45 7.01 -21.30
N PHE A 12 3.45 5.70 -21.42
CA PHE A 12 2.92 5.07 -22.55
C PHE A 12 1.41 5.22 -22.55
N PHE A 13 0.80 5.21 -21.37
CA PHE A 13 -0.58 5.25 -21.23
C PHE A 13 -1.18 6.44 -21.83
N SER A 14 -0.65 7.58 -21.66
CA SER A 14 -1.22 8.69 -22.29
C SER A 14 -0.48 9.96 -22.17
N ARG A 15 0.00 10.50 -23.27
CA ARG A 15 0.60 11.74 -23.20
C ARG A 15 -0.34 12.77 -22.97
N LYS A 16 -1.61 12.61 -23.22
CA LYS A 16 -2.52 13.64 -23.00
C LYS A 16 -2.74 13.92 -21.58
N PHE A 17 -2.35 13.09 -20.66
CA PHE A 17 -2.53 13.40 -19.28
C PHE A 17 -1.34 14.10 -18.70
N GLU A 18 -0.31 14.29 -19.44
CA GLU A 18 0.88 14.87 -18.91
C GLU A 18 0.70 16.18 -18.25
N GLU A 19 -0.19 16.97 -18.74
CA GLU A 19 -0.35 18.23 -18.16
C GLU A 19 -1.30 18.28 -17.06
N THR A 20 -2.25 17.40 -17.00
CA THR A 20 -3.26 17.55 -16.01
C THR A 20 -3.05 16.68 -14.84
N GLN A 21 -2.25 15.65 -14.96
CA GLN A 21 -2.17 14.79 -13.88
C GLN A 21 -1.31 15.19 -12.82
N MET A 22 -1.68 14.95 -11.62
CA MET A 22 -0.90 15.13 -10.53
C MET A 22 -0.51 13.79 -10.15
N ILE A 23 0.66 13.39 -10.33
CA ILE A 23 1.10 12.08 -10.03
C ILE A 23 1.54 11.97 -8.62
N MET A 24 0.95 11.07 -7.88
CA MET A 24 1.33 10.81 -6.52
C MET A 24 2.77 10.36 -6.44
N ASN A 25 3.48 10.88 -5.45
CA ASN A 25 4.87 10.53 -5.26
C ASN A 25 4.95 9.24 -4.46
N LEU A 26 5.31 8.16 -5.10
CA LEU A 26 5.46 6.89 -4.42
C LEU A 26 6.43 6.01 -5.18
N THR A 27 6.95 5.00 -4.50
CA THR A 27 7.77 3.99 -5.16
C THR A 27 7.14 2.63 -4.89
N ILE A 28 7.23 1.73 -5.86
CA ILE A 28 6.72 0.38 -5.71
C ILE A 28 7.84 -0.58 -5.99
N ASP A 29 8.16 -1.41 -5.00
CA ASP A 29 9.19 -2.42 -5.13
C ASP A 29 8.48 -3.76 -5.20
N LYS A 30 8.46 -4.36 -6.38
CA LYS A 30 7.77 -5.62 -6.60
C LYS A 30 8.72 -6.78 -6.36
N GLN A 31 8.40 -7.60 -5.39
CA GLN A 31 9.17 -8.76 -5.05
C GLN A 31 8.32 -10.01 -5.32
N GLU A 32 8.94 -11.17 -5.21
CA GLU A 32 8.22 -12.39 -5.52
C GLU A 32 7.03 -12.60 -4.61
N LYS A 33 7.18 -12.31 -3.33
CA LYS A 33 6.14 -12.60 -2.36
C LYS A 33 5.32 -11.39 -1.92
N TYR A 34 5.72 -10.20 -2.30
CA TYR A 34 5.00 -9.00 -1.86
C TYR A 34 5.31 -7.80 -2.75
N ALA A 35 4.50 -6.77 -2.63
CA ALA A 35 4.77 -5.48 -3.24
C ALA A 35 4.92 -4.47 -2.09
N LEU A 36 6.03 -3.74 -2.10
CA LEU A 36 6.28 -2.72 -1.09
C LEU A 36 5.95 -1.37 -1.70
N VAL A 37 4.93 -0.71 -1.16
CA VAL A 37 4.49 0.59 -1.65
C VAL A 37 4.94 1.64 -0.65
N SER A 38 5.92 2.44 -1.03
CA SER A 38 6.44 3.49 -0.15
C SER A 38 5.83 4.81 -0.58
N ILE A 39 5.02 5.39 0.29
CA ILE A 39 4.30 6.61 -0.02
C ILE A 39 5.16 7.79 0.39
N LYS A 40 5.54 8.60 -0.62
CA LYS A 40 6.45 9.73 -0.41
C LYS A 40 5.72 11.05 -0.33
N GLU A 41 4.50 11.03 0.20
CA GLU A 41 3.71 12.24 0.40
C GLU A 41 3.59 12.48 1.90
N SER A 42 3.70 13.72 2.32
CA SER A 42 3.52 14.03 3.72
C SER A 42 2.03 13.99 4.09
N LYS A 43 1.16 14.16 3.11
CA LYS A 43 -0.28 14.15 3.34
C LYS A 43 -0.97 13.17 2.41
N LEU A 44 -1.67 12.25 2.99
CA LEU A 44 -2.44 11.27 2.20
C LEU A 44 -3.90 11.69 2.29
N THR A 45 -4.33 12.48 1.33
CA THR A 45 -5.66 13.10 1.34
C THR A 45 -6.42 12.80 0.06
N SER A 46 -7.57 13.43 -0.08
CA SER A 46 -8.40 13.23 -1.26
C SER A 46 -7.70 13.65 -2.54
N VAL A 47 -6.66 14.46 -2.44
CA VAL A 47 -5.92 14.88 -3.62
C VAL A 47 -5.15 13.72 -4.24
N VAL A 48 -4.55 12.89 -3.41
CA VAL A 48 -3.74 11.77 -3.91
C VAL A 48 -4.35 10.39 -3.73
N ALA A 49 -5.40 10.29 -2.93
CA ALA A 49 -6.01 8.98 -2.67
C ALA A 49 -6.48 8.26 -3.94
N PRO A 50 -7.06 8.94 -4.94
CA PRO A 50 -7.46 8.23 -6.15
C PRO A 50 -6.28 7.59 -6.88
N ASP A 51 -5.12 8.26 -6.89
CA ASP A 51 -3.94 7.72 -7.52
C ASP A 51 -3.47 6.46 -6.80
N LEU A 52 -3.51 6.50 -5.48
CA LEU A 52 -3.10 5.34 -4.70
C LEU A 52 -4.04 4.18 -4.95
N LYS A 53 -5.35 4.45 -5.00
CA LYS A 53 -6.32 3.38 -5.27
C LYS A 53 -6.07 2.76 -6.64
N ALA A 54 -5.73 3.56 -7.63
CA ALA A 54 -5.45 3.04 -8.96
C ALA A 54 -4.23 2.12 -8.94
N GLU A 55 -3.20 2.48 -8.17
CA GLU A 55 -2.02 1.64 -8.07
C GLU A 55 -2.33 0.31 -7.40
N ILE A 56 -3.18 0.35 -6.38
CA ILE A 56 -3.59 -0.86 -5.68
C ILE A 56 -4.33 -1.80 -6.63
N VAL A 57 -5.23 -1.24 -7.44
CA VAL A 57 -5.98 -2.04 -8.40
C VAL A 57 -5.02 -2.70 -9.40
N MET A 58 -4.01 -1.97 -9.86
CA MET A 58 -3.05 -2.51 -10.79
C MET A 58 -2.22 -3.61 -10.16
N LEU A 59 -1.79 -3.43 -8.93
CA LEU A 59 -1.02 -4.44 -8.23
C LEU A 59 -1.85 -5.71 -8.03
N ASN A 60 -3.11 -5.52 -7.69
CA ASN A 60 -4.01 -6.64 -7.50
C ASN A 60 -4.20 -7.40 -8.81
N HIS A 61 -4.36 -6.67 -9.90
CA HIS A 61 -4.53 -7.27 -11.21
C HIS A 61 -3.27 -8.04 -11.61
N ASP A 62 -2.10 -7.55 -11.22
CA ASP A 62 -0.83 -8.19 -11.53
C ASP A 62 -0.53 -9.39 -10.63
N GLY A 63 -1.43 -9.70 -9.72
CA GLY A 63 -1.28 -10.90 -8.90
C GLY A 63 -0.64 -10.72 -7.55
N PHE A 64 -0.39 -9.48 -7.12
CA PHE A 64 0.21 -9.25 -5.82
C PHE A 64 -0.86 -9.32 -4.75
N LYS A 65 -0.85 -10.40 -3.99
CA LYS A 65 -1.82 -10.57 -2.92
C LYS A 65 -1.31 -10.08 -1.58
N ASN A 66 0.01 -9.86 -1.45
CA ASN A 66 0.59 -9.35 -0.21
C ASN A 66 1.14 -7.96 -0.47
N MET A 67 0.80 -7.01 0.36
CA MET A 67 1.26 -5.64 0.19
C MET A 67 1.74 -5.07 1.50
N ILE A 68 2.81 -4.27 1.43
CA ILE A 68 3.32 -3.53 2.58
C ILE A 68 3.26 -2.07 2.20
N PHE A 69 2.65 -1.25 3.03
CA PHE A 69 2.63 0.19 2.83
C PHE A 69 3.61 0.81 3.81
N ASP A 70 4.64 1.47 3.28
CA ASP A 70 5.60 2.19 4.08
C ASP A 70 5.09 3.61 4.24
N LEU A 71 4.65 3.96 5.43
CA LEU A 71 4.06 5.26 5.73
C LEU A 71 4.97 6.16 6.56
N ASN A 72 6.28 5.88 6.53
CA ASN A 72 7.21 6.67 7.33
C ASN A 72 7.17 8.15 7.02
N GLU A 73 6.86 8.54 5.80
CA GLU A 73 6.82 9.95 5.44
C GLU A 73 5.44 10.57 5.51
N VAL A 74 4.42 9.78 5.81
CA VAL A 74 3.05 10.29 5.85
C VAL A 74 2.76 10.84 7.22
N GLN A 75 2.66 12.18 7.31
CA GLN A 75 2.42 12.84 8.57
C GLN A 75 0.93 13.08 8.84
N TYR A 76 0.13 13.09 7.79
CA TYR A 76 -1.28 13.42 7.94
C TYR A 76 -2.10 12.56 6.97
N CYS A 77 -3.26 12.15 7.40
CA CYS A 77 -4.14 11.34 6.57
C CYS A 77 -5.57 11.73 6.90
N ASP A 78 -6.39 11.92 5.88
CA ASP A 78 -7.81 12.19 6.09
C ASP A 78 -8.61 10.93 5.79
N SER A 79 -9.93 11.06 5.81
CA SER A 79 -10.80 9.89 5.59
C SER A 79 -10.63 9.30 4.19
N SER A 80 -10.29 10.14 3.21
CA SER A 80 -10.06 9.64 1.85
C SER A 80 -8.80 8.81 1.79
N GLY A 81 -7.75 9.26 2.49
CA GLY A 81 -6.52 8.49 2.56
C GLY A 81 -6.73 7.18 3.27
N LEU A 82 -7.48 7.21 4.38
CA LEU A 82 -7.78 5.99 5.11
C LEU A 82 -8.58 5.04 4.24
N SER A 83 -9.49 5.57 3.43
CA SER A 83 -10.27 4.76 2.52
C SER A 83 -9.37 4.02 1.53
N ALA A 84 -8.33 4.69 1.03
CA ALA A 84 -7.39 4.05 0.10
C ALA A 84 -6.63 2.92 0.80
N ILE A 85 -6.25 3.14 2.06
CA ILE A 85 -5.58 2.09 2.82
C ILE A 85 -6.51 0.89 2.97
N LEU A 86 -7.80 1.14 3.21
CA LEU A 86 -8.76 0.05 3.36
C LEU A 86 -9.00 -0.68 2.05
N VAL A 87 -8.88 0.00 0.91
CA VAL A 87 -9.00 -0.66 -0.38
C VAL A 87 -7.87 -1.68 -0.51
N ALA A 88 -6.65 -1.32 -0.11
CA ALA A 88 -5.52 -2.23 -0.16
C ALA A 88 -5.73 -3.41 0.78
N TYR A 89 -6.23 -3.13 1.98
CA TYR A 89 -6.50 -4.19 2.95
C TYR A 89 -7.47 -5.21 2.37
N ARG A 90 -8.56 -4.73 1.77
CA ARG A 90 -9.57 -5.64 1.22
C ARG A 90 -9.04 -6.42 0.03
N ALA A 91 -8.24 -5.76 -0.82
CA ALA A 91 -7.68 -6.45 -1.96
C ALA A 91 -6.80 -7.62 -1.53
N CYS A 92 -5.99 -7.40 -0.50
CA CYS A 92 -5.15 -8.47 0.01
C CYS A 92 -5.97 -9.56 0.67
N ARG A 93 -6.92 -9.17 1.52
CA ARG A 93 -7.75 -10.14 2.22
C ARG A 93 -8.54 -11.02 1.26
N ASP A 94 -9.12 -10.41 0.23
CA ASP A 94 -9.96 -11.14 -0.71
C ASP A 94 -9.16 -12.13 -1.54
N ASN A 95 -7.85 -11.95 -1.63
CA ASN A 95 -6.99 -12.87 -2.33
C ASN A 95 -6.19 -13.75 -1.38
N ASN A 96 -6.63 -13.82 -0.13
CA ASN A 96 -5.99 -14.63 0.90
C ASN A 96 -4.54 -14.20 1.12
N GLY A 97 -4.28 -12.91 1.02
CA GLY A 97 -2.97 -12.35 1.25
C GLY A 97 -2.92 -11.53 2.53
N ALA A 98 -1.77 -10.94 2.79
CA ALA A 98 -1.54 -10.15 3.99
C ALA A 98 -1.28 -8.69 3.62
N PHE A 99 -1.74 -7.79 4.48
CA PHE A 99 -1.53 -6.36 4.29
C PHE A 99 -0.94 -5.80 5.58
N VAL A 100 0.22 -5.16 5.49
CA VAL A 100 0.92 -4.65 6.66
C VAL A 100 1.29 -3.19 6.45
N LEU A 101 1.08 -2.38 7.49
CA LEU A 101 1.48 -0.98 7.49
C LEU A 101 2.77 -0.86 8.28
N ALA A 102 3.77 -0.20 7.71
CA ALA A 102 5.06 -0.02 8.38
C ALA A 102 5.31 1.45 8.62
N GLY A 103 5.82 1.80 9.79
CA GLY A 103 6.23 3.16 10.08
C GLY A 103 5.11 4.16 10.22
N VAL A 104 3.97 3.75 10.76
CA VAL A 104 2.81 4.63 10.90
C VAL A 104 3.13 5.73 11.89
N GLN A 105 2.94 7.00 11.48
CA GLN A 105 3.23 8.15 12.33
C GLN A 105 2.05 8.44 13.26
N ASP A 106 2.29 9.23 14.29
CA ASP A 106 1.32 9.43 15.36
C ASP A 106 -0.07 9.87 14.91
N HIS A 107 -0.12 10.86 14.03
CA HIS A 107 -1.41 11.38 13.59
C HIS A 107 -2.21 10.28 12.86
N VAL A 108 -1.53 9.53 12.02
CA VAL A 108 -2.17 8.48 11.25
C VAL A 108 -2.58 7.35 12.19
N ARG A 109 -1.73 7.03 13.18
CA ARG A 109 -2.05 5.99 14.15
C ARG A 109 -3.30 6.36 14.94
N LYS A 110 -3.42 7.63 15.31
CA LYS A 110 -4.59 8.10 16.04
C LYS A 110 -5.85 7.98 15.20
N LEU A 111 -5.73 8.31 13.93
CA LEU A 111 -6.89 8.22 13.03
C LEU A 111 -7.35 6.77 12.92
N ILE A 112 -6.41 5.84 12.78
CA ILE A 112 -6.73 4.42 12.70
C ILE A 112 -7.43 3.98 13.98
N SER A 113 -6.93 4.45 15.12
CA SER A 113 -7.49 4.08 16.41
C SER A 113 -8.90 4.64 16.60
N ILE A 114 -9.08 5.91 16.29
CA ILE A 114 -10.38 6.55 16.41
C ILE A 114 -11.40 5.88 15.50
N SER A 115 -10.96 5.40 14.36
CA SER A 115 -11.84 4.73 13.41
C SER A 115 -12.05 3.27 13.76
N GLN A 116 -11.48 2.83 14.89
CA GLN A 116 -11.63 1.46 15.38
C GLN A 116 -11.11 0.40 14.43
N LEU A 117 -10.02 0.72 13.77
CA LEU A 117 -9.41 -0.20 12.80
C LEU A 117 -8.13 -0.84 13.31
N ASP A 118 -7.79 -0.60 14.58
CA ASP A 118 -6.58 -1.16 15.16
C ASP A 118 -6.54 -2.67 15.11
N GLY A 119 -7.63 -3.32 15.32
CA GLY A 119 -7.66 -4.77 15.34
C GLY A 119 -7.67 -5.38 13.96
N MET A 120 -7.85 -4.56 12.93
CA MET A 120 -7.94 -5.05 11.58
C MET A 120 -6.66 -4.78 10.81
N LEU A 121 -6.07 -3.61 10.99
CA LEU A 121 -4.87 -3.22 10.26
C LEU A 121 -3.63 -3.57 11.06
N VAL A 122 -2.78 -4.42 10.52
CA VAL A 122 -1.55 -4.81 11.18
C VAL A 122 -0.52 -3.70 11.00
N GLN A 123 0.06 -3.24 12.08
CA GLN A 123 1.02 -2.14 12.06
C GLN A 123 2.32 -2.59 12.71
N VAL A 124 3.44 -2.31 12.05
CA VAL A 124 4.76 -2.64 12.60
C VAL A 124 5.67 -1.42 12.47
N PRO A 125 6.70 -1.30 13.27
CA PRO A 125 7.56 -0.12 13.23
C PRO A 125 8.39 0.03 11.97
N THR A 126 8.82 -1.07 11.36
CA THR A 126 9.74 -0.98 10.24
C THR A 126 9.32 -1.85 9.07
N VAL A 127 9.83 -1.52 7.90
CA VAL A 127 9.59 -2.30 6.70
C VAL A 127 10.19 -3.71 6.87
N SER A 128 11.32 -3.80 7.53
CA SER A 128 11.97 -5.10 7.73
C SER A 128 11.04 -6.05 8.51
N GLU A 129 10.40 -5.54 9.55
CA GLU A 129 9.49 -6.37 10.32
C GLU A 129 8.26 -6.73 9.52
N ALA A 130 7.82 -5.81 8.65
CA ALA A 130 6.67 -6.10 7.80
C ALA A 130 6.99 -7.24 6.82
N ILE A 131 8.19 -7.23 6.26
CA ILE A 131 8.61 -8.28 5.35
C ILE A 131 8.64 -9.62 6.08
N ASP A 132 9.17 -9.63 7.30
CA ASP A 132 9.21 -10.85 8.10
C ASP A 132 7.80 -11.40 8.33
N LEU A 133 6.85 -10.53 8.62
CA LEU A 133 5.48 -10.97 8.83
C LEU A 133 4.88 -11.58 7.57
N ILE A 134 5.19 -11.01 6.40
CA ILE A 134 4.69 -11.56 5.15
C ILE A 134 5.21 -12.98 4.94
N PHE A 135 6.50 -13.19 5.19
CA PHE A 135 7.07 -14.51 5.00
C PHE A 135 6.53 -15.51 6.02
N MET A 136 6.30 -15.07 7.25
CA MET A 136 5.71 -15.94 8.24
C MET A 136 4.29 -16.35 7.85
N ASP A 137 3.53 -15.39 7.33
CA ASP A 137 2.17 -15.67 6.90
C ASP A 137 2.15 -16.67 5.75
N GLU A 138 3.09 -16.53 4.81
CA GLU A 138 3.18 -17.45 3.69
C GLU A 138 3.53 -18.86 4.14
N VAL A 139 4.46 -18.98 5.07
CA VAL A 139 4.86 -20.28 5.59
C VAL A 139 3.69 -20.93 6.31
N GLU A 140 2.99 -20.15 7.12
CA GLU A 140 1.87 -20.69 7.85
C GLU A 140 0.78 -21.21 6.92
N LYS A 141 0.51 -20.48 5.86
CA LYS A 141 -0.49 -20.90 4.90
C LYS A 141 -0.09 -22.17 4.17
N GLN A 142 1.20 -22.33 3.91
CA GLN A 142 1.67 -23.54 3.29
C GLN A 142 1.52 -24.74 4.19
N LEU A 143 1.77 -24.57 5.48
CA LEU A 143 1.62 -25.66 6.42
C LEU A 143 0.17 -26.11 6.52
N HIS A 144 -0.74 -25.14 6.44
CA HIS A 144 -2.16 -25.50 6.54
C HIS A 144 -2.69 -26.17 5.29
N LYS A 145 -1.98 -26.07 4.19
CA LYS A 145 -2.42 -26.70 2.98
C LYS A 145 -2.18 -28.17 3.00
N GLU A 146 -1.28 -28.62 3.82
CA GLU A 146 -0.99 -30.03 3.92
C GLU A 146 -1.83 -30.68 4.97
#